data_1671bd6cbcb123a2a3c08fedba949949
#
_entry.id   1671bd6cbcb123a2a3c08fedba949949
#
_cell.length_a   1.000
_cell.length_b   1.000
_cell.length_c   1.000
_cell.angle_alpha   90.00
_cell.angle_beta   90.00
_cell.angle_gamma   90.00
#
_symmetry.space_group_name_H-M   'P 1'
#
loop_
_entity.id
_entity.type
_entity.pdbx_description
1 polymer ?
#
loop_
_entity_poly.entity_id
_entity_poly.type
_entity_poly.pdbx_seq_one_letter_code
_entity_poly.pdbx_strand_id
1 'polypeptide(L)'
;MKSIKLMLAGASLLLCCGCGMQVKESTTVTEKTSKENAVIENMMSRRSIRKYKPQAVNRDTMQIILNCGINAPNGQNKQSWEIRVVDNPEFINGITEVYKKQNPKAAEDPNFKNMFRNASTVVFIANDKYYDLSQIDCGLLGENMILSAWSMGIGSCCLGGPTRFMTSTPEAAEYLKKLDIPEGYQLLYCIAFGYPDEAPAAKPRNAEKIRFID
;
A
#
# COMPACT_ATOMS: atom_id res chain seq x y z
N MET A 1 -6.60 26.83 80.93
CA MET A 1 -6.21 26.06 82.12
C MET A 1 -5.54 24.77 81.74
N LYS A 2 -4.29 24.60 82.17
CA LYS A 2 -3.58 23.33 82.44
C LYS A 2 -3.34 22.35 81.25
N SER A 3 -2.23 21.81 80.96
CA SER A 3 -0.81 21.90 81.48
C SER A 3 0.00 20.97 80.59
N ILE A 4 1.15 21.43 80.23
CA ILE A 4 2.38 20.81 79.81
C ILE A 4 2.61 19.41 80.41
N LYS A 5 3.09 18.46 79.59
CA LYS A 5 4.25 17.65 80.00
C LYS A 5 5.04 17.09 78.81
N LEU A 6 6.25 17.56 78.78
CA LEU A 6 7.41 17.13 77.99
C LEU A 6 8.01 15.85 78.65
N MET A 7 8.45 14.87 77.85
CA MET A 7 9.53 14.01 78.22
C MET A 7 10.34 13.55 76.97
N LEU A 8 11.61 13.88 77.09
CA LEU A 8 12.75 13.35 76.32
C LEU A 8 13.05 11.89 76.67
N ALA A 9 13.55 11.16 75.73
CA ALA A 9 14.85 10.49 75.68
C ALA A 9 14.80 9.21 74.84
N GLY A 10 15.83 9.04 74.08
CA GLY A 10 16.40 7.73 73.81
C GLY A 10 16.96 7.57 72.41
N ALA A 11 18.18 8.03 72.16
CA ALA A 11 18.93 7.66 70.95
C ALA A 11 19.29 6.18 71.01
N SER A 12 19.14 5.48 69.92
CA SER A 12 19.85 4.23 69.66
C SER A 12 20.16 4.11 68.18
N LEU A 13 21.42 4.28 67.88
CA LEU A 13 22.05 4.10 66.59
C LEU A 13 22.18 2.58 66.34
N LEU A 14 21.50 2.07 65.36
CA LEU A 14 21.75 0.73 64.79
C LEU A 14 22.08 0.89 63.33
N LEU A 15 23.38 0.81 62.99
CA LEU A 15 23.88 0.53 61.68
C LEU A 15 23.42 -0.89 61.27
N CYS A 16 22.56 -1.01 60.26
CA CYS A 16 22.40 -2.25 59.54
C CYS A 16 22.81 -2.02 58.10
N CYS A 17 23.95 -2.63 57.73
CA CYS A 17 24.28 -2.88 56.32
C CYS A 17 23.12 -3.65 55.67
N GLY A 18 22.40 -2.99 54.77
CA GLY A 18 21.39 -3.59 53.94
C GLY A 18 21.89 -3.60 52.49
N CYS A 19 22.21 -4.78 51.98
CA CYS A 19 22.45 -5.05 50.58
C CYS A 19 21.41 -4.36 49.70
N GLY A 20 21.89 -3.53 48.77
CA GLY A 20 21.07 -2.98 47.73
C GLY A 20 20.58 -4.10 46.79
N MET A 21 19.34 -4.54 46.97
CA MET A 21 18.62 -5.22 45.92
C MET A 21 18.19 -4.15 44.90
N GLN A 22 18.93 -4.08 43.79
CA GLN A 22 18.44 -3.40 42.60
C GLN A 22 17.20 -4.17 42.16
N VAL A 23 16.05 -3.59 42.41
CA VAL A 23 14.81 -3.97 41.71
C VAL A 23 15.02 -3.60 40.28
N LYS A 24 15.33 -4.59 39.42
CA LYS A 24 15.20 -4.42 37.97
C LYS A 24 13.73 -4.10 37.75
N GLU A 25 13.44 -2.86 37.40
CA GLU A 25 12.18 -2.51 36.76
C GLU A 25 12.04 -3.40 35.51
N SER A 26 11.20 -4.40 35.64
CA SER A 26 10.70 -5.15 34.51
C SER A 26 9.90 -4.17 33.64
N THR A 27 10.53 -3.67 32.58
CA THR A 27 9.82 -2.98 31.51
C THR A 27 8.89 -4.01 30.89
N THR A 28 7.69 -4.08 31.40
CA THR A 28 6.59 -4.77 30.71
C THR A 28 6.37 -4.01 29.40
N VAL A 29 6.97 -4.53 28.33
CA VAL A 29 6.56 -4.20 26.97
C VAL A 29 5.12 -4.69 26.89
N THR A 30 4.16 -3.77 27.06
CA THR A 30 2.77 -4.03 26.78
C THR A 30 2.73 -4.34 25.30
N GLU A 31 2.58 -5.63 24.94
CA GLU A 31 2.23 -6.03 23.58
C GLU A 31 0.94 -5.30 23.23
N LYS A 32 1.08 -4.25 22.38
CA LYS A 32 -0.08 -3.63 21.75
C LYS A 32 -0.82 -4.73 21.03
N THR A 33 -2.07 -4.98 21.41
CA THR A 33 -2.90 -5.94 20.70
C THR A 33 -2.94 -5.57 19.22
N SER A 34 -3.13 -6.53 18.33
CA SER A 34 -3.14 -6.32 16.88
C SER A 34 -4.16 -5.25 16.44
N LYS A 35 -5.21 -5.01 17.25
CA LYS A 35 -6.21 -3.95 17.04
C LYS A 35 -5.72 -2.53 17.32
N GLU A 36 -4.65 -2.37 18.09
CA GLU A 36 -4.07 -1.07 18.44
C GLU A 36 -2.89 -0.69 17.53
N ASN A 37 -2.48 -1.59 16.64
CA ASN A 37 -1.38 -1.34 15.71
C ASN A 37 -1.93 -0.82 14.38
N ALA A 38 -1.74 0.47 14.12
CA ALA A 38 -2.24 1.14 12.92
C ALA A 38 -1.76 0.50 11.61
N VAL A 39 -0.57 -0.08 11.60
CA VAL A 39 -0.04 -0.76 10.39
C VAL A 39 -0.81 -2.05 10.12
N ILE A 40 -1.04 -2.85 11.16
CA ILE A 40 -1.82 -4.09 11.04
C ILE A 40 -3.26 -3.76 10.65
N GLU A 41 -3.88 -2.78 11.29
CA GLU A 41 -5.24 -2.34 10.96
C GLU A 41 -5.34 -1.89 9.50
N ASN A 42 -4.39 -1.09 9.02
CA ASN A 42 -4.33 -0.64 7.63
C ASN A 42 -4.25 -1.83 6.65
N MET A 43 -3.39 -2.81 6.92
CA MET A 43 -3.27 -4.02 6.10
C MET A 43 -4.55 -4.85 6.11
N MET A 44 -5.16 -5.05 7.27
CA MET A 44 -6.35 -5.89 7.44
C MET A 44 -7.63 -5.23 6.91
N SER A 45 -7.74 -3.90 6.98
CA SER A 45 -8.89 -3.14 6.50
C SER A 45 -8.87 -2.85 5.00
N ARG A 46 -7.69 -2.82 4.37
CA ARG A 46 -7.55 -2.51 2.95
C ARG A 46 -8.38 -3.44 2.05
N ARG A 47 -9.00 -2.83 1.04
CA ARG A 47 -9.79 -3.54 0.01
C ARG A 47 -9.37 -3.12 -1.39
N SER A 48 -9.56 -4.02 -2.36
CA SER A 48 -9.48 -3.67 -3.79
C SER A 48 -10.75 -2.92 -4.18
N ILE A 49 -10.62 -1.64 -4.46
CA ILE A 49 -11.71 -0.74 -4.85
C ILE A 49 -11.83 -0.73 -6.38
N ARG A 50 -13.06 -0.86 -6.89
CA ARG A 50 -13.37 -0.92 -8.33
C ARG A 50 -14.44 0.07 -8.76
N LYS A 51 -14.91 0.88 -7.81
CA LYS A 51 -15.78 2.03 -8.05
C LYS A 51 -15.16 3.24 -7.37
N TYR A 52 -15.05 4.33 -8.10
CA TYR A 52 -14.38 5.53 -7.65
C TYR A 52 -15.28 6.75 -7.86
N LYS A 53 -15.17 7.71 -6.96
CA LYS A 53 -15.76 9.05 -7.14
C LYS A 53 -15.09 9.73 -8.34
N PRO A 54 -15.78 10.67 -9.02
CA PRO A 54 -15.24 11.37 -10.17
C PRO A 54 -14.00 12.24 -9.88
N GLN A 55 -13.79 12.59 -8.61
CA GLN A 55 -12.67 13.42 -8.18
C GLN A 55 -11.33 12.75 -8.49
N ALA A 56 -10.45 13.47 -9.18
CA ALA A 56 -9.07 13.03 -9.42
C ALA A 56 -8.25 13.07 -8.11
N VAL A 57 -7.30 12.14 -7.98
CA VAL A 57 -6.32 12.18 -6.90
C VAL A 57 -5.33 13.31 -7.17
N ASN A 58 -5.09 14.16 -6.18
CA ASN A 58 -4.11 15.25 -6.29
C ASN A 58 -2.71 14.68 -6.54
N ARG A 59 -1.91 15.33 -7.42
CA ARG A 59 -0.55 14.90 -7.76
C ARG A 59 0.38 14.90 -6.56
N ASP A 60 0.23 15.82 -5.60
CA ASP A 60 1.05 15.82 -4.38
C ASP A 60 0.77 14.57 -3.53
N THR A 61 -0.52 14.19 -3.41
CA THR A 61 -0.91 12.94 -2.76
C THR A 61 -0.35 11.72 -3.50
N MET A 62 -0.43 11.72 -4.82
CA MET A 62 0.18 10.64 -5.63
C MET A 62 1.68 10.60 -5.45
N GLN A 63 2.37 11.74 -5.35
CA GLN A 63 3.81 11.77 -5.11
C GLN A 63 4.20 11.12 -3.77
N ILE A 64 3.40 11.34 -2.72
CA ILE A 64 3.61 10.65 -1.43
C ILE A 64 3.46 9.12 -1.60
N ILE A 65 2.41 8.68 -2.30
CA ILE A 65 2.18 7.26 -2.58
C ILE A 65 3.35 6.64 -3.35
N LEU A 66 3.82 7.33 -4.39
CA LEU A 66 4.94 6.88 -5.20
C LEU A 66 6.25 6.80 -4.41
N ASN A 67 6.50 7.80 -3.56
CA ASN A 67 7.66 7.82 -2.66
C ASN A 67 7.62 6.65 -1.66
N CYS A 68 6.46 6.32 -1.11
CA CYS A 68 6.29 5.12 -0.30
C CYS A 68 6.59 3.85 -1.11
N GLY A 69 6.14 3.81 -2.37
CA GLY A 69 6.40 2.71 -3.28
C GLY A 69 7.89 2.45 -3.48
N ILE A 70 8.65 3.44 -3.91
CA ILE A 70 10.09 3.29 -4.19
C ILE A 70 10.95 3.02 -2.95
N ASN A 71 10.39 3.18 -1.74
CA ASN A 71 11.02 2.77 -0.48
C ASN A 71 10.80 1.27 -0.17
N ALA A 72 10.18 0.50 -1.06
CA ALA A 72 10.06 -0.94 -0.89
C ALA A 72 11.43 -1.62 -0.91
N PRO A 73 11.61 -2.71 -0.13
CA PRO A 73 12.80 -3.53 -0.26
C PRO A 73 12.87 -4.12 -1.67
N ASN A 74 14.09 -4.22 -2.19
CA ASN A 74 14.33 -4.77 -3.52
C ASN A 74 15.70 -5.44 -3.59
N GLY A 75 15.85 -6.39 -4.48
CA GLY A 75 17.06 -7.20 -4.58
C GLY A 75 18.28 -6.36 -4.94
N GLN A 76 19.32 -6.39 -4.09
CA GLN A 76 20.60 -5.70 -4.29
C GLN A 76 20.47 -4.18 -4.53
N ASN A 77 19.37 -3.57 -4.14
CA ASN A 77 19.01 -2.18 -4.43
C ASN A 77 19.02 -1.87 -5.94
N LYS A 78 18.66 -2.84 -6.77
CA LYS A 78 18.63 -2.67 -8.23
C LYS A 78 17.50 -1.77 -8.71
N GLN A 79 16.45 -1.61 -7.88
CA GLN A 79 15.29 -0.81 -8.25
C GLN A 79 14.78 -1.18 -9.64
N SER A 80 14.58 -2.47 -9.86
CA SER A 80 14.35 -3.12 -11.16
C SER A 80 12.96 -2.87 -11.74
N TRP A 81 12.44 -1.67 -11.53
CA TRP A 81 11.12 -1.21 -11.97
C TRP A 81 11.18 0.10 -12.75
N GLU A 82 10.20 0.28 -13.60
CA GLU A 82 9.84 1.57 -14.20
C GLU A 82 8.39 1.90 -13.84
N ILE A 83 8.14 3.16 -13.51
CA ILE A 83 6.84 3.65 -13.06
C ILE A 83 6.36 4.75 -14.01
N ARG A 84 5.13 4.63 -14.51
CA ARG A 84 4.49 5.69 -15.30
C ARG A 84 3.12 6.01 -14.71
N VAL A 85 2.92 7.27 -14.36
CA VAL A 85 1.65 7.76 -13.82
C VAL A 85 0.88 8.43 -14.94
N VAL A 86 -0.34 7.99 -15.13
CA VAL A 86 -1.26 8.55 -16.12
C VAL A 86 -2.50 9.07 -15.42
N ASP A 87 -2.65 10.38 -15.41
CA ASP A 87 -3.83 11.12 -14.96
C ASP A 87 -4.41 11.99 -16.09
N ASN A 88 -3.88 11.83 -17.30
CA ASN A 88 -4.34 12.54 -18.49
C ASN A 88 -5.60 11.87 -19.07
N PRO A 89 -6.76 12.57 -19.10
CA PRO A 89 -8.00 12.02 -19.65
C PRO A 89 -7.91 11.63 -21.12
N GLU A 90 -7.11 12.33 -21.94
CA GLU A 90 -6.96 12.00 -23.36
C GLU A 90 -6.32 10.64 -23.56
N PHE A 91 -5.28 10.32 -22.77
CA PHE A 91 -4.66 9.00 -22.80
C PHE A 91 -5.65 7.92 -22.36
N ILE A 92 -6.30 8.12 -21.19
CA ILE A 92 -7.22 7.15 -20.59
C ILE A 92 -8.42 6.89 -21.53
N ASN A 93 -9.00 7.94 -22.07
CA ASN A 93 -10.14 7.83 -22.99
C ASN A 93 -9.72 7.22 -24.33
N GLY A 94 -8.60 7.64 -24.88
CA GLY A 94 -8.13 7.16 -26.17
C GLY A 94 -7.84 5.66 -26.17
N ILE A 95 -7.09 5.14 -25.19
CA ILE A 95 -6.86 3.67 -25.07
C ILE A 95 -8.16 2.92 -24.76
N THR A 96 -9.10 3.56 -24.08
CA THR A 96 -10.41 2.96 -23.79
C THR A 96 -11.26 2.82 -25.05
N GLU A 97 -11.21 3.77 -25.98
CA GLU A 97 -11.90 3.65 -27.27
C GLU A 97 -11.30 2.52 -28.12
N VAL A 98 -9.99 2.31 -28.07
CA VAL A 98 -9.36 1.12 -28.69
C VAL A 98 -9.91 -0.17 -28.05
N TYR A 99 -10.01 -0.20 -26.73
CA TYR A 99 -10.58 -1.34 -26.01
C TYR A 99 -12.03 -1.62 -26.38
N LYS A 100 -12.88 -0.60 -26.46
CA LYS A 100 -14.32 -0.73 -26.82
C LYS A 100 -14.52 -1.30 -28.22
N LYS A 101 -13.70 -0.90 -29.20
CA LYS A 101 -13.75 -1.43 -30.55
C LYS A 101 -13.61 -2.95 -30.62
N GLN A 102 -12.83 -3.52 -29.73
CA GLN A 102 -12.61 -4.97 -29.66
C GLN A 102 -13.50 -5.67 -28.62
N ASN A 103 -14.25 -4.90 -27.82
CA ASN A 103 -15.10 -5.41 -26.73
C ASN A 103 -16.50 -4.77 -26.80
N PRO A 104 -17.39 -5.23 -27.70
CA PRO A 104 -18.71 -4.64 -27.90
C PRO A 104 -19.54 -4.52 -26.62
N LYS A 105 -19.47 -5.52 -25.74
CA LYS A 105 -20.15 -5.48 -24.42
C LYS A 105 -19.72 -4.29 -23.56
N ALA A 106 -18.44 -3.91 -23.61
CA ALA A 106 -17.96 -2.73 -22.90
C ALA A 106 -18.41 -1.43 -23.59
N ALA A 107 -18.55 -1.45 -24.92
CA ALA A 107 -19.04 -0.30 -25.66
C ALA A 107 -20.53 -0.03 -25.41
N GLU A 108 -21.32 -1.07 -25.18
CA GLU A 108 -22.77 -1.01 -24.94
C GLU A 108 -23.12 -0.72 -23.46
N ASP A 109 -22.17 -0.93 -22.51
CA ASP A 109 -22.42 -0.67 -21.09
C ASP A 109 -22.30 0.84 -20.76
N PRO A 110 -23.40 1.53 -20.41
CA PRO A 110 -23.38 2.95 -20.08
C PRO A 110 -22.57 3.29 -18.83
N ASN A 111 -22.31 2.28 -17.98
CA ASN A 111 -21.51 2.44 -16.76
C ASN A 111 -20.01 2.23 -17.02
N PHE A 112 -19.63 1.71 -18.18
CA PHE A 112 -18.24 1.51 -18.56
C PHE A 112 -17.62 2.80 -19.10
N LYS A 113 -16.94 3.56 -18.24
CA LYS A 113 -16.27 4.81 -18.64
C LYS A 113 -14.86 4.58 -19.16
N ASN A 114 -14.09 3.69 -18.50
CA ASN A 114 -12.76 3.32 -18.97
C ASN A 114 -12.35 1.91 -18.50
N MET A 115 -11.36 1.34 -19.17
CA MET A 115 -10.87 -0.03 -18.91
C MET A 115 -10.11 -0.17 -17.57
N PHE A 116 -9.87 0.92 -16.87
CA PHE A 116 -9.17 0.96 -15.57
C PHE A 116 -10.15 1.05 -14.39
N ARG A 117 -11.32 0.41 -14.50
CA ARG A 117 -12.39 0.46 -13.49
C ARG A 117 -12.94 1.87 -13.24
N ASN A 118 -12.94 2.70 -14.27
CA ASN A 118 -13.36 4.10 -14.22
C ASN A 118 -12.50 4.99 -13.31
N ALA A 119 -11.30 4.55 -12.96
CA ALA A 119 -10.35 5.38 -12.22
C ALA A 119 -9.84 6.54 -13.07
N SER A 120 -9.55 7.65 -12.42
CA SER A 120 -8.99 8.85 -13.05
C SER A 120 -7.46 8.89 -13.01
N THR A 121 -6.84 8.03 -12.21
CA THR A 121 -5.38 7.94 -12.09
C THR A 121 -4.95 6.48 -12.17
N VAL A 122 -3.97 6.21 -13.03
CA VAL A 122 -3.43 4.87 -13.26
C VAL A 122 -1.92 4.90 -13.18
N VAL A 123 -1.35 4.01 -12.39
CA VAL A 123 0.10 3.83 -12.30
C VAL A 123 0.47 2.54 -13.01
N PHE A 124 1.20 2.64 -14.10
CA PHE A 124 1.76 1.50 -14.83
C PHE A 124 3.11 1.13 -14.22
N ILE A 125 3.33 -0.16 -14.04
CA ILE A 125 4.57 -0.73 -13.51
C ILE A 125 5.14 -1.69 -14.55
N ALA A 126 6.38 -1.45 -14.91
CA ALA A 126 7.15 -2.32 -15.77
C ALA A 126 8.34 -2.90 -15.00
N ASN A 127 8.72 -4.13 -15.30
CA ASN A 127 9.83 -4.84 -14.68
C ASN A 127 11.01 -5.01 -15.67
N ASP A 128 12.21 -5.03 -15.14
CA ASP A 128 13.41 -5.43 -15.89
C ASP A 128 13.30 -6.89 -16.34
N LYS A 129 13.40 -7.16 -17.64
CA LYS A 129 13.31 -8.50 -18.25
C LYS A 129 14.51 -9.38 -17.93
N TYR A 130 15.62 -8.79 -17.57
CA TYR A 130 16.91 -9.46 -17.41
C TYR A 130 17.25 -9.75 -15.95
N TYR A 131 16.42 -9.28 -15.02
CA TYR A 131 16.60 -9.52 -13.60
C TYR A 131 15.47 -10.40 -13.05
N ASP A 132 15.82 -11.59 -12.62
CA ASP A 132 14.89 -12.65 -12.21
C ASP A 132 14.01 -12.28 -10.99
N LEU A 133 14.50 -11.42 -10.08
CA LEU A 133 13.73 -10.92 -8.94
C LEU A 133 12.88 -9.68 -9.24
N SER A 134 12.95 -9.13 -10.44
CA SER A 134 12.29 -7.87 -10.79
C SER A 134 10.77 -7.88 -10.59
N GLN A 135 10.11 -9.02 -10.81
CA GLN A 135 8.67 -9.13 -10.59
C GLN A 135 8.32 -9.12 -9.09
N ILE A 136 9.20 -9.67 -8.24
CA ILE A 136 9.05 -9.61 -6.78
C ILE A 136 9.23 -8.18 -6.32
N ASP A 137 10.29 -7.50 -6.78
CA ASP A 137 10.55 -6.08 -6.49
C ASP A 137 9.35 -5.21 -6.88
N CYS A 138 8.79 -5.40 -8.08
CA CYS A 138 7.59 -4.69 -8.53
C CYS A 138 6.35 -5.00 -7.67
N GLY A 139 6.22 -6.22 -7.17
CA GLY A 139 5.13 -6.59 -6.25
C GLY A 139 5.23 -5.86 -4.90
N LEU A 140 6.43 -5.80 -4.32
CA LEU A 140 6.71 -5.08 -3.07
C LEU A 140 6.51 -3.57 -3.22
N LEU A 141 7.00 -3.00 -4.33
CA LEU A 141 6.75 -1.61 -4.73
C LEU A 141 5.24 -1.31 -4.76
N GLY A 142 4.48 -2.15 -5.45
CA GLY A 142 3.03 -1.97 -5.61
C GLY A 142 2.29 -2.07 -4.28
N GLU A 143 2.65 -3.00 -3.40
CA GLU A 143 2.00 -3.14 -2.09
C GLU A 143 2.27 -1.94 -1.19
N ASN A 144 3.50 -1.39 -1.17
CA ASN A 144 3.79 -0.16 -0.44
C ASN A 144 2.93 1.02 -0.94
N MET A 145 2.76 1.16 -2.26
CA MET A 145 1.86 2.18 -2.83
C MET A 145 0.41 1.97 -2.40
N ILE A 146 -0.08 0.74 -2.43
CA ILE A 146 -1.46 0.38 -2.08
C ILE A 146 -1.75 0.65 -0.61
N LEU A 147 -0.83 0.28 0.28
CA LEU A 147 -0.99 0.48 1.72
C LEU A 147 -0.92 1.96 2.10
N SER A 148 0.02 2.70 1.52
CA SER A 148 0.11 4.15 1.75
C SER A 148 -1.12 4.89 1.21
N ALA A 149 -1.62 4.52 0.04
CA ALA A 149 -2.87 5.07 -0.49
C ALA A 149 -4.05 4.85 0.46
N TRP A 150 -4.20 3.59 0.94
CA TRP A 150 -5.30 3.24 1.84
C TRP A 150 -5.27 4.02 3.15
N SER A 151 -4.09 4.23 3.74
CA SER A 151 -3.93 5.04 4.95
C SER A 151 -4.33 6.52 4.77
N MET A 152 -4.35 7.00 3.54
CA MET A 152 -4.76 8.36 3.16
C MET A 152 -6.20 8.43 2.60
N GLY A 153 -6.98 7.34 2.72
CA GLY A 153 -8.35 7.28 2.21
C GLY A 153 -8.45 7.15 0.69
N ILE A 154 -7.36 6.81 0.01
CA ILE A 154 -7.33 6.56 -1.43
C ILE A 154 -7.49 5.06 -1.67
N GLY A 155 -8.51 4.69 -2.44
CA GLY A 155 -8.74 3.32 -2.90
C GLY A 155 -7.83 2.94 -4.06
N SER A 156 -7.53 1.64 -4.17
CA SER A 156 -6.72 1.14 -5.26
C SER A 156 -7.16 -0.26 -5.72
N CYS A 157 -6.79 -0.61 -6.94
CA CYS A 157 -6.97 -1.96 -7.49
C CYS A 157 -5.84 -2.32 -8.45
N CYS A 158 -5.13 -3.44 -8.20
CA CYS A 158 -4.19 -4.00 -9.17
C CYS A 158 -4.94 -4.60 -10.36
N LEU A 159 -4.49 -4.28 -11.55
CA LEU A 159 -5.10 -4.66 -12.81
C LEU A 159 -4.03 -5.22 -13.78
N GLY A 160 -4.13 -6.52 -14.09
CA GLY A 160 -3.30 -7.13 -15.14
C GLY A 160 -3.98 -7.17 -16.52
N GLY A 161 -5.30 -7.02 -16.57
CA GLY A 161 -6.07 -7.03 -17.82
C GLY A 161 -5.67 -5.92 -18.79
N PRO A 162 -5.66 -4.66 -18.33
CA PRO A 162 -5.28 -3.53 -19.19
C PRO A 162 -3.89 -3.66 -19.81
N THR A 163 -2.88 -4.02 -19.03
CA THR A 163 -1.50 -4.18 -19.54
C THR A 163 -1.41 -5.30 -20.57
N ARG A 164 -2.04 -6.45 -20.30
CA ARG A 164 -2.10 -7.55 -21.28
C ARG A 164 -2.79 -7.11 -22.56
N PHE A 165 -3.93 -6.42 -22.47
CA PHE A 165 -4.62 -5.88 -23.65
C PHE A 165 -3.71 -4.96 -24.45
N MET A 166 -3.08 -3.98 -23.79
CA MET A 166 -2.21 -3.01 -24.47
C MET A 166 -1.02 -3.68 -25.16
N THR A 167 -0.41 -4.69 -24.55
CA THR A 167 0.77 -5.37 -25.10
C THR A 167 0.42 -6.38 -26.20
N SER A 168 -0.82 -6.89 -26.25
CA SER A 168 -1.26 -7.86 -27.27
C SER A 168 -2.06 -7.25 -28.42
N THR A 169 -2.37 -5.94 -28.37
CA THR A 169 -3.25 -5.26 -29.32
C THR A 169 -2.43 -4.27 -30.17
N PRO A 170 -2.26 -4.51 -31.49
CA PRO A 170 -1.49 -3.61 -32.35
C PRO A 170 -1.98 -2.16 -32.33
N GLU A 171 -3.30 -1.94 -32.27
CA GLU A 171 -3.91 -0.62 -32.23
C GLU A 171 -3.61 0.16 -30.95
N ALA A 172 -3.10 -0.51 -29.90
CA ALA A 172 -2.65 0.13 -28.67
C ALA A 172 -1.17 0.58 -28.72
N ALA A 173 -0.45 0.30 -29.81
CA ALA A 173 1.00 0.55 -29.89
C ALA A 173 1.39 2.02 -29.65
N GLU A 174 0.58 2.99 -30.10
CA GLU A 174 0.84 4.40 -29.86
C GLU A 174 0.77 4.77 -28.36
N TYR A 175 -0.11 4.11 -27.60
CA TYR A 175 -0.23 4.31 -26.14
C TYR A 175 0.94 3.67 -25.39
N LEU A 176 1.42 2.50 -25.85
CA LEU A 176 2.64 1.91 -25.32
C LEU A 176 3.84 2.83 -25.55
N LYS A 177 3.96 3.41 -26.76
CA LYS A 177 5.02 4.37 -27.09
C LYS A 177 4.94 5.62 -26.20
N LYS A 178 3.73 6.13 -25.90
CA LYS A 178 3.54 7.28 -25.00
C LYS A 178 3.93 6.97 -23.54
N LEU A 179 3.90 5.71 -23.10
CA LEU A 179 4.41 5.33 -21.78
C LEU A 179 5.94 5.39 -21.70
N ASP A 180 6.63 5.42 -22.83
CA ASP A 180 8.09 5.56 -22.90
C ASP A 180 8.83 4.61 -21.93
N ILE A 181 8.46 3.33 -21.99
CA ILE A 181 9.11 2.27 -21.21
C ILE A 181 10.45 1.94 -21.88
N PRO A 182 11.58 2.01 -21.15
CA PRO A 182 12.90 1.76 -21.71
C PRO A 182 13.05 0.35 -22.31
N GLU A 183 13.92 0.20 -23.29
CA GLU A 183 14.33 -1.11 -23.78
C GLU A 183 14.87 -1.95 -22.63
N GLY A 184 14.52 -3.23 -22.59
CA GLY A 184 14.88 -4.12 -21.46
C GLY A 184 13.79 -4.21 -20.39
N TYR A 185 12.82 -3.32 -20.36
CA TYR A 185 11.66 -3.40 -19.48
C TYR A 185 10.41 -3.88 -20.23
N GLN A 186 9.46 -4.41 -19.47
CA GLN A 186 8.15 -4.81 -19.98
C GLN A 186 7.04 -4.44 -19.00
N LEU A 187 5.88 -4.03 -19.51
CA LEU A 187 4.72 -3.78 -18.68
C LEU A 187 4.29 -5.06 -17.96
N LEU A 188 4.21 -4.98 -16.63
CA LEU A 188 3.83 -6.10 -15.79
C LEU A 188 2.35 -6.01 -15.38
N TYR A 189 1.96 -4.93 -14.75
CA TYR A 189 0.59 -4.63 -14.35
C TYR A 189 0.41 -3.12 -14.17
N CYS A 190 -0.84 -2.70 -13.91
CA CYS A 190 -1.09 -1.34 -13.48
C CYS A 190 -1.94 -1.31 -12.21
N ILE A 191 -1.92 -0.18 -11.52
CA ILE A 191 -2.74 0.08 -10.33
C ILE A 191 -3.64 1.27 -10.62
N ALA A 192 -4.95 1.06 -10.51
CA ALA A 192 -5.94 2.13 -10.53
C ALA A 192 -6.01 2.76 -9.15
N PHE A 193 -6.05 4.10 -9.08
CA PHE A 193 -6.19 4.88 -7.85
C PHE A 193 -7.36 5.86 -7.96
N GLY A 194 -8.04 6.12 -6.83
CA GLY A 194 -9.13 7.08 -6.75
C GLY A 194 -9.80 7.07 -5.39
N TYR A 195 -10.65 8.05 -5.13
CA TYR A 195 -11.46 8.09 -3.91
C TYR A 195 -12.52 6.99 -3.97
N PRO A 196 -12.63 6.12 -2.95
CA PRO A 196 -13.58 5.01 -2.95
C PRO A 196 -15.04 5.48 -3.07
N ASP A 197 -15.81 4.79 -3.92
CA ASP A 197 -17.27 4.91 -4.03
C ASP A 197 -17.95 3.56 -3.79
N GLU A 198 -17.28 2.68 -3.06
CA GLU A 198 -17.77 1.39 -2.59
C GLU A 198 -17.04 0.98 -1.31
N ALA A 199 -17.64 0.08 -0.54
CA ALA A 199 -17.05 -0.52 0.64
C ALA A 199 -17.21 -2.05 0.58
N PRO A 200 -16.42 -2.75 -0.23
CA PRO A 200 -16.57 -4.18 -0.42
C PRO A 200 -16.16 -4.96 0.84
N ALA A 201 -16.91 -6.03 1.15
CA ALA A 201 -16.59 -6.93 2.24
C ALA A 201 -15.24 -7.63 2.04
N ALA A 202 -14.60 -8.01 3.14
CA ALA A 202 -13.40 -8.83 3.10
C ALA A 202 -13.73 -10.21 2.51
N LYS A 203 -12.90 -10.68 1.58
CA LYS A 203 -12.99 -12.05 1.09
C LYS A 203 -12.26 -13.00 2.04
N PRO A 204 -12.73 -14.24 2.23
CA PRO A 204 -12.06 -15.22 3.08
C PRO A 204 -10.63 -15.49 2.58
N ARG A 205 -9.77 -15.85 3.51
CA ARG A 205 -8.39 -16.28 3.25
C ARG A 205 -8.22 -17.70 3.74
N ASN A 206 -7.45 -18.50 3.01
CA ASN A 206 -7.14 -19.86 3.40
C ASN A 206 -5.90 -19.88 4.31
N ALA A 207 -6.13 -19.97 5.63
CA ALA A 207 -5.06 -20.03 6.63
C ALA A 207 -4.35 -21.40 6.65
N GLU A 208 -4.93 -22.46 6.09
CA GLU A 208 -4.31 -23.80 6.01
C GLU A 208 -3.03 -23.82 5.15
N LYS A 209 -2.83 -22.78 4.32
CA LYS A 209 -1.61 -22.61 3.54
C LYS A 209 -0.42 -22.14 4.36
N ILE A 210 -0.64 -21.80 5.64
CA ILE A 210 0.42 -21.40 6.57
C ILE A 210 0.77 -22.61 7.42
N ARG A 211 2.05 -22.99 7.42
CA ARG A 211 2.55 -24.09 8.26
C ARG A 211 3.84 -23.66 8.95
N PHE A 212 3.94 -23.98 10.23
CA PHE A 212 5.20 -23.96 10.95
C PHE A 212 5.89 -25.31 10.71
N ILE A 213 7.18 -25.26 10.46
CA ILE A 213 8.02 -26.47 10.30
C ILE A 213 8.89 -26.53 11.53
N ASP A 214 8.73 -27.61 12.31
CA ASP A 214 9.48 -27.90 13.54
C ASP A 214 10.76 -28.70 13.21
#